data_83b2a760216dd64733f94f9122204bf1
#
_entry.id   83b2a760216dd64733f94f9122204bf1
#
_cell.length_a   1.000
_cell.length_b   1.000
_cell.length_c   1.000
_cell.angle_alpha   90.00
_cell.angle_beta   90.00
_cell.angle_gamma   90.00
#
_symmetry.space_group_name_H-M   'P 1'
#
loop_
_entity.id
_entity.type
_entity.pdbx_description
1 polymer ?
#
loop_
_entity_poly.entity_id
_entity_poly.type
_entity_poly.pdbx_seq_one_letter_code
_entity_poly.pdbx_strand_id
1 'polypeptide(L)' 'MRTEEQMTTIVTRATKELHLDIARKWGFPAGVMAGSTFGLGVTMMFESGHTEDQLVDLVRQIVAELSGAPNERGAS' A
#
# COMPACT_ATOMS: atom_id res chain seq x y z
N MET A 1 -0.79 8.44 22.60
CA MET A 1 -0.92 8.71 21.17
C MET A 1 -0.23 7.63 20.36
N ARG A 2 -0.84 7.20 19.27
CA ARG A 2 -0.23 6.17 18.43
C ARG A 2 0.83 6.74 17.53
N THR A 3 1.85 5.95 17.26
CA THR A 3 2.88 6.34 16.30
C THR A 3 2.35 6.14 14.88
N GLU A 4 3.05 6.74 13.93
CA GLU A 4 2.70 6.56 12.53
C GLU A 4 2.76 5.09 12.13
N GLU A 5 3.76 4.37 12.63
CA GLU A 5 3.90 2.96 12.35
C GLU A 5 2.72 2.16 12.89
N GLN A 6 2.27 2.47 14.11
CA GLN A 6 1.12 1.80 14.70
C GLN A 6 -0.14 2.08 13.91
N MET A 7 -0.33 3.32 13.48
CA MET A 7 -1.50 3.68 12.68
C MET A 7 -1.48 2.96 11.34
N THR A 8 -0.32 2.89 10.71
CA THR A 8 -0.18 2.18 9.44
C THR A 8 -0.55 0.71 9.60
N THR A 9 -0.10 0.08 10.68
CA THR A 9 -0.43 -1.33 10.94
C THR A 9 -1.93 -1.52 11.07
N ILE A 10 -2.58 -0.63 11.82
CA ILE A 10 -4.02 -0.73 12.03
C ILE A 10 -4.77 -0.58 10.70
N VAL A 11 -4.41 0.43 9.92
CA VAL A 11 -5.08 0.69 8.64
C VAL A 11 -4.85 -0.46 7.67
N THR A 12 -3.62 -0.97 7.62
CA THR A 12 -3.30 -2.07 6.72
C THR A 12 -4.14 -3.31 7.05
N ARG A 13 -4.25 -3.63 8.33
CA ARG A 13 -5.04 -4.78 8.77
C ARG A 13 -6.51 -4.58 8.44
N ALA A 14 -7.05 -3.41 8.75
CA ALA A 14 -8.46 -3.13 8.50
C ALA A 14 -8.78 -3.17 7.01
N THR A 15 -7.88 -2.64 6.17
CA THR A 15 -8.05 -2.66 4.73
C THR A 15 -8.05 -4.08 4.19
N LYS A 16 -7.13 -4.91 4.71
CA LYS A 16 -7.04 -6.30 4.29
C LYS A 16 -8.33 -7.06 4.65
N GLU A 17 -8.84 -6.83 5.86
CA GLU A 17 -10.07 -7.48 6.29
C GLU A 17 -11.25 -7.04 5.43
N LEU A 18 -11.29 -5.76 5.07
CA LEU A 18 -12.33 -5.24 4.21
C LEU A 18 -12.28 -5.90 2.83
N HIS A 19 -11.08 -6.07 2.28
CA HIS A 19 -10.91 -6.74 1.00
C HIS A 19 -11.40 -8.18 1.05
N LEU A 20 -11.06 -8.89 2.11
CA LEU A 20 -11.50 -10.27 2.27
C LEU A 20 -13.02 -10.36 2.36
N ASP A 21 -13.61 -9.42 3.07
CA ASP A 21 -15.06 -9.37 3.25
C ASP A 21 -15.77 -9.13 1.93
N ILE A 22 -15.27 -8.19 1.15
CA ILE A 22 -15.83 -7.88 -0.17
C ILE A 22 -15.69 -9.08 -1.09
N ALA A 23 -14.54 -9.76 -1.05
CA ALA A 23 -14.32 -10.94 -1.88
C ALA A 23 -15.33 -12.03 -1.55
N ARG A 24 -15.61 -12.24 -0.28
CA ARG A 24 -16.59 -13.26 0.12
C ARG A 24 -18.00 -12.90 -0.31
N LYS A 25 -18.37 -11.64 -0.16
CA LYS A 25 -19.74 -11.21 -0.43
C LYS A 25 -20.02 -11.07 -1.92
N TRP A 26 -19.06 -10.54 -2.66
CA TRP A 26 -19.30 -10.15 -4.05
C TRP A 26 -18.54 -10.99 -5.05
N GLY A 27 -17.56 -11.75 -4.60
CA GLY A 27 -16.76 -12.58 -5.49
C GLY A 27 -15.87 -11.80 -6.44
N PHE A 28 -15.51 -10.57 -6.07
CA PHE A 28 -14.66 -9.73 -6.92
C PHE A 28 -13.23 -10.25 -6.95
N PRO A 29 -12.58 -10.20 -8.11
CA PRO A 29 -11.18 -10.62 -8.19
C PRO A 29 -10.29 -9.74 -7.33
N ALA A 30 -9.28 -10.36 -6.72
CA ALA A 30 -8.34 -9.65 -5.85
C ALA A 30 -7.64 -8.50 -6.58
N GLY A 31 -7.35 -8.70 -7.86
CA GLY A 31 -6.67 -7.66 -8.63
C GLY A 31 -7.48 -6.38 -8.77
N VAL A 32 -8.80 -6.53 -8.92
CA VAL A 32 -9.68 -5.35 -9.02
C VAL A 32 -9.67 -4.58 -7.71
N MET A 33 -9.78 -5.30 -6.60
CA MET A 33 -9.79 -4.65 -5.29
C MET A 33 -8.46 -3.99 -4.99
N ALA A 34 -7.36 -4.69 -5.29
CA ALA A 34 -6.03 -4.15 -5.04
C ALA A 34 -5.76 -2.93 -5.91
N GLY A 35 -6.14 -2.97 -7.18
CA GLY A 35 -5.96 -1.84 -8.08
C GLY A 35 -6.74 -0.62 -7.63
N SER A 36 -7.98 -0.85 -7.19
CA SER A 36 -8.81 0.25 -6.71
C SER A 36 -8.22 0.89 -5.47
N THR A 37 -7.73 0.07 -4.54
CA THR A 37 -7.12 0.58 -3.31
C THR A 37 -5.84 1.35 -3.63
N PHE A 38 -5.03 0.83 -4.53
CA PHE A 38 -3.81 1.49 -4.94
C PHE A 38 -4.11 2.85 -5.58
N GLY A 39 -5.07 2.87 -6.50
CA GLY A 39 -5.44 4.13 -7.16
C GLY A 39 -5.97 5.15 -6.18
N LEU A 40 -6.82 4.72 -5.26
CA LEU A 40 -7.33 5.63 -4.24
C LEU A 40 -6.21 6.18 -3.36
N GLY A 41 -5.29 5.30 -2.95
CA GLY A 41 -4.16 5.72 -2.13
C GLY A 41 -3.30 6.74 -2.82
N VAL A 42 -2.97 6.50 -4.09
CA VAL A 42 -2.17 7.44 -4.87
C VAL A 42 -2.90 8.77 -5.02
N THR A 43 -4.20 8.72 -5.29
CA THR A 43 -5.00 9.93 -5.44
C THR A 43 -4.95 10.78 -4.17
N MET A 44 -5.16 10.14 -3.02
CA MET A 44 -5.17 10.84 -1.75
C MET A 44 -3.81 11.45 -1.43
N MET A 45 -2.75 10.73 -1.72
CA MET A 45 -1.40 11.23 -1.47
C MET A 45 -1.08 12.40 -2.39
N PHE A 46 -1.49 12.31 -3.65
CA PHE A 46 -1.29 13.42 -4.58
C PHE A 46 -2.03 14.67 -4.09
N GLU A 47 -3.26 14.49 -3.64
CA GLU A 47 -4.05 15.61 -3.12
C GLU A 47 -3.45 16.18 -1.85
N SER A 48 -2.67 15.38 -1.13
CA SER A 48 -1.96 15.82 0.08
C SER A 48 -0.64 16.52 -0.22
N GLY A 49 -0.26 16.62 -1.49
CA GLY A 49 0.92 17.37 -1.87
C GLY A 49 2.12 16.53 -2.28
N HIS A 50 1.97 15.21 -2.36
CA HIS A 50 3.08 14.36 -2.82
C HIS A 50 3.29 14.57 -4.32
N THR A 51 4.57 14.63 -4.71
CA THR A 51 4.92 14.75 -6.12
C THR A 51 4.99 13.38 -6.77
N GLU A 52 5.01 13.37 -8.09
CA GLU A 52 5.16 12.12 -8.83
C GLU A 52 6.43 11.38 -8.40
N ASP A 53 7.55 12.09 -8.27
CA ASP A 53 8.81 11.47 -7.88
C ASP A 53 8.70 10.83 -6.50
N GLN A 54 8.03 11.50 -5.57
CA GLN A 54 7.84 10.96 -4.22
C GLN A 54 6.98 9.71 -4.25
N LEU A 55 5.94 9.71 -5.07
CA LEU A 55 5.06 8.55 -5.18
C LEU A 55 5.78 7.36 -5.82
N VAL A 56 6.57 7.62 -6.86
CA VAL A 56 7.36 6.56 -7.49
C VAL A 56 8.38 5.98 -6.53
N ASP A 57 9.05 6.83 -5.75
CA ASP A 57 10.01 6.37 -4.75
C ASP A 57 9.34 5.48 -3.71
N LEU A 58 8.15 5.86 -3.28
CA LEU A 58 7.42 5.08 -2.29
C LEU A 58 7.10 3.69 -2.83
N VAL A 59 6.64 3.62 -4.08
CA VAL A 59 6.35 2.33 -4.72
C VAL A 59 7.62 1.49 -4.79
N ARG A 60 8.73 2.08 -5.18
CA ARG A 60 10.01 1.36 -5.27
C ARG A 60 10.42 0.79 -3.93
N GLN A 61 10.27 1.57 -2.87
CA GLN A 61 10.60 1.11 -1.52
C GLN A 61 9.74 -0.08 -1.12
N ILE A 62 8.45 0.00 -1.37
CA ILE A 62 7.53 -1.07 -1.01
C ILE A 62 7.87 -2.34 -1.78
N VAL A 63 8.11 -2.21 -3.09
CA VAL A 63 8.43 -3.37 -3.92
C VAL A 63 9.75 -4.00 -3.48
N ALA A 64 10.74 -3.18 -3.12
CA ALA A 64 12.01 -3.69 -2.65
C ALA A 64 11.85 -4.50 -1.37
N GLU A 65 11.01 -4.01 -0.45
CA GLU A 65 10.75 -4.74 0.79
C GLU A 65 10.04 -6.06 0.51
N LEU A 66 9.08 -6.04 -0.40
CA LEU A 66 8.32 -7.24 -0.72
C LEU A 66 9.16 -8.29 -1.42
N SER A 67 10.09 -7.87 -2.26
CA SER A 67 10.94 -8.80 -2.99
C SER A 67 12.08 -9.33 -2.13
N GLY A 68 12.23 -8.83 -0.92
CA GLY A 68 13.32 -9.23 -0.05
C GLY A 68 14.66 -8.70 -0.51
N ALA A 69 14.67 -7.73 -1.42
CA ALA A 69 15.90 -7.17 -1.93
C ALA A 69 16.52 -6.33 -0.82
N PRO A 70 17.63 -6.69 -0.38
CA PRO A 70 18.27 -5.85 0.58
C PRO A 70 18.89 -4.70 -0.13
N ASN A 71 18.63 -4.64 -0.51
CA ASN A 71 18.94 -3.94 -0.85
C ASN A 71 19.89 -3.85 -1.26
N GLU A 72 19.72 -4.25 -1.75
CA GLU A 72 20.48 -4.17 -2.09
C GLU A 72 21.05 -3.28 -2.01
N ARG A 73 20.64 -2.76 -1.66
CA ARG A 73 21.15 -1.91 -1.25
C ARG A 73 22.22 -2.16 -0.67
N GLY A 74 22.36 -2.41 -0.62
CA GLY A 74 23.19 -2.65 -0.11
C GLY A 74 23.85 -3.58 -0.14
N ALA A 75 23.70 -4.02 -0.37
CA ALA A 75 24.25 -4.83 -0.24
C ALA A 75 24.82 -5.18 -0.94
N SER A 76 24.71 -4.92 -1.03
CA SER A 76 25.05 -5.18 -1.31
C SER A 76 25.41 -5.24 -1.36
#